data_4e9bea4aa883089940bdcaf242caf2a3
#
_entry.id   4e9bea4aa883089940bdcaf242caf2a3
#
_cell.length_a   1.000
_cell.length_b   1.000
_cell.length_c   1.000
_cell.angle_alpha   90.00
_cell.angle_beta   90.00
_cell.angle_gamma   90.00
#
_symmetry.space_group_name_H-M   'P 1'
#
loop_
_entity.id
_entity.type
_entity.pdbx_description
1 polymer ?
#
loop_
_entity_poly.entity_id
_entity_poly.type
_entity_poly.pdbx_seq_one_letter_code
_entity_poly.pdbx_strand_id
1 'polypeptide(L)'
;MIDSILSENNDFLLEDSDLESFYNDNISFFLPAKQLRLKRIFIQFRSQEEDEEKLDSIRSRLIGGEDFDVVSNEEGDKYLPEIPDTFLPERKLKDYMDPVLVKNAFNLKDGQITSEIETKEGYNFLYLVESEKGEPLPFIDMKSKVKGEYIRRKDEEALLNYLTWLRKK
;
A
#
# COMPACT_ATOMS: atom_id res chain seq x y z
N MET A 1 -18.69 32.10 -10.87
CA MET A 1 -18.56 33.38 -10.15
C MET A 1 -18.52 33.23 -8.62
N ILE A 2 -18.89 32.08 -8.03
CA ILE A 2 -18.76 31.80 -6.59
C ILE A 2 -17.38 31.21 -6.25
N ASP A 3 -16.79 30.41 -7.17
CA ASP A 3 -15.48 29.77 -6.96
C ASP A 3 -14.30 30.76 -6.92
N SER A 4 -14.44 31.92 -7.57
CA SER A 4 -13.37 32.92 -7.60
C SER A 4 -13.27 33.77 -6.31
N ILE A 5 -14.34 33.84 -5.52
CA ILE A 5 -14.38 34.67 -4.31
C ILE A 5 -13.82 33.91 -3.10
N LEU A 6 -13.87 32.57 -3.11
CA LEU A 6 -13.36 31.73 -2.01
C LEU A 6 -11.85 31.55 -2.09
N SER A 7 -11.26 31.54 -3.30
CA SER A 7 -9.82 31.34 -3.46
C SER A 7 -8.98 32.59 -3.20
N GLU A 8 -9.49 33.79 -3.48
CA GLU A 8 -8.71 35.02 -3.32
C GLU A 8 -8.60 35.54 -1.87
N ASN A 9 -9.52 35.13 -0.98
CA ASN A 9 -9.51 35.60 0.42
C ASN A 9 -8.72 34.66 1.39
N ASN A 10 -8.35 33.45 0.98
CA ASN A 10 -7.65 32.53 1.86
C ASN A 10 -6.10 32.60 1.74
N ASP A 11 -5.57 33.21 0.70
CA ASP A 11 -4.13 33.27 0.48
C ASP A 11 -3.39 34.30 1.35
N PHE A 12 -4.16 35.23 1.95
CA PHE A 12 -3.59 36.41 2.63
C PHE A 12 -3.29 36.20 4.13
N LEU A 13 -3.65 35.05 4.73
CA LEU A 13 -3.52 34.82 6.18
C LEU A 13 -2.88 33.48 6.56
N LEU A 14 -2.32 32.73 5.62
CA LEU A 14 -1.61 31.49 5.93
C LEU A 14 -0.16 31.77 6.22
N GLU A 15 0.18 31.78 7.51
CA GLU A 15 1.57 31.86 7.93
C GLU A 15 2.25 30.49 7.78
N ASP A 16 3.55 30.52 7.49
CA ASP A 16 4.37 29.30 7.38
C ASP A 16 4.34 28.48 8.67
N SER A 17 4.24 29.13 9.81
CA SER A 17 4.10 28.52 11.13
C SER A 17 2.84 27.65 11.26
N ASP A 18 1.72 28.09 10.67
CA ASP A 18 0.46 27.32 10.69
C ASP A 18 0.55 26.08 9.81
N LEU A 19 1.19 26.22 8.65
CA LEU A 19 1.41 25.10 7.74
C LEU A 19 2.41 24.10 8.31
N GLU A 20 3.46 24.55 9.00
CA GLU A 20 4.43 23.66 9.65
C GLU A 20 3.80 22.91 10.84
N SER A 21 2.97 23.59 11.64
CA SER A 21 2.20 22.95 12.70
C SER A 21 1.26 21.88 12.13
N PHE A 22 0.51 22.25 11.09
CA PHE A 22 -0.38 21.29 10.42
C PHE A 22 0.37 20.08 9.83
N TYR A 23 1.57 20.31 9.25
CA TYR A 23 2.42 19.23 8.76
C TYR A 23 2.82 18.28 9.89
N ASN A 24 3.32 18.82 11.00
CA ASN A 24 3.75 18.03 12.15
C ASN A 24 2.61 17.25 12.79
N ASP A 25 1.43 17.86 12.92
CA ASP A 25 0.23 17.21 13.46
C ASP A 25 -0.33 16.11 12.54
N ASN A 26 -0.03 16.18 11.25
CA ASN A 26 -0.53 15.26 10.24
C ASN A 26 0.60 14.52 9.50
N ILE A 27 1.77 14.37 10.11
CA ILE A 27 2.96 13.83 9.46
C ILE A 27 2.73 12.47 8.80
N SER A 28 1.91 11.61 9.41
CA SER A 28 1.55 10.29 8.88
C SER A 28 0.83 10.35 7.52
N PHE A 29 0.12 11.43 7.24
CA PHE A 29 -0.53 11.66 5.94
C PHE A 29 0.47 12.03 4.84
N PHE A 30 1.57 12.68 5.23
CA PHE A 30 2.59 13.16 4.31
C PHE A 30 3.75 12.19 4.12
N LEU A 31 3.78 11.08 4.87
CA LEU A 31 4.80 10.05 4.67
C LEU A 31 4.72 9.46 3.26
N PRO A 32 5.86 9.15 2.64
CA PRO A 32 5.88 8.32 1.45
C PRO A 32 5.19 6.98 1.72
N ALA A 33 4.49 6.46 0.71
CA ALA A 33 3.82 5.18 0.84
C ALA A 33 4.82 4.06 1.18
N LYS A 34 4.44 3.18 2.13
CA LYS A 34 5.20 1.96 2.42
C LYS A 34 5.40 1.18 1.12
N GLN A 35 6.62 0.71 0.89
CA GLN A 35 7.00 -0.11 -0.24
C GLN A 35 7.45 -1.49 0.24
N LEU A 36 7.16 -2.50 -0.54
CA LEU A 36 7.49 -3.90 -0.22
C LEU A 36 8.36 -4.48 -1.31
N ARG A 37 9.36 -5.26 -0.92
CA ARG A 37 10.13 -6.15 -1.78
C ARG A 37 9.67 -7.58 -1.52
N LEU A 38 9.00 -8.16 -2.50
CA LEU A 38 8.26 -9.41 -2.37
C LEU A 38 8.76 -10.47 -3.33
N LYS A 39 8.64 -11.73 -2.90
CA LYS A 39 8.74 -12.90 -3.76
C LYS A 39 7.44 -13.69 -3.69
N ARG A 40 7.14 -14.47 -4.74
CA ARG A 40 5.93 -15.28 -4.85
C ARG A 40 6.24 -16.66 -5.39
N ILE A 41 5.63 -17.68 -4.79
CA ILE A 41 5.44 -18.99 -5.39
C ILE A 41 3.99 -19.04 -5.87
N PHE A 42 3.78 -19.33 -7.14
CA PHE A 42 2.46 -19.53 -7.73
C PHE A 42 2.29 -20.99 -8.13
N ILE A 43 1.13 -21.55 -7.86
CA ILE A 43 0.74 -22.92 -8.21
C ILE A 43 -0.58 -22.82 -8.96
N GLN A 44 -0.57 -23.17 -10.24
CA GLN A 44 -1.76 -23.22 -11.06
C GLN A 44 -2.66 -24.39 -10.62
N PHE A 45 -3.96 -24.21 -10.64
CA PHE A 45 -4.92 -25.27 -10.35
C PHE A 45 -4.74 -26.50 -11.26
N ARG A 46 -4.77 -27.68 -10.65
CA ARG A 46 -4.78 -29.01 -11.30
C ARG A 46 -5.95 -29.82 -10.77
N SER A 47 -5.75 -31.11 -10.53
CA SER A 47 -6.68 -31.92 -9.75
C SER A 47 -6.50 -31.65 -8.25
N GLN A 48 -7.55 -31.87 -7.48
CA GLN A 48 -7.50 -31.67 -6.02
C GLN A 48 -6.37 -32.48 -5.36
N GLU A 49 -6.15 -33.71 -5.80
CA GLU A 49 -5.12 -34.60 -5.26
C GLU A 49 -3.69 -34.06 -5.56
N GLU A 50 -3.43 -33.65 -6.81
CA GLU A 50 -2.15 -33.07 -7.20
C GLU A 50 -1.86 -31.73 -6.49
N ASP A 51 -2.92 -30.90 -6.31
CA ASP A 51 -2.79 -29.63 -5.62
C ASP A 51 -2.47 -29.82 -4.13
N GLU A 52 -3.17 -30.75 -3.44
CA GLU A 52 -2.90 -31.09 -2.04
C GLU A 52 -1.47 -31.60 -1.82
N GLU A 53 -1.02 -32.55 -2.66
CA GLU A 53 0.36 -33.09 -2.57
C GLU A 53 1.40 -31.97 -2.76
N LYS A 54 1.21 -31.11 -3.74
CA LYS A 54 2.13 -30.04 -4.06
C LYS A 54 2.16 -28.95 -2.96
N LEU A 55 1.00 -28.55 -2.46
CA LEU A 55 0.88 -27.59 -1.37
C LEU A 55 1.51 -28.12 -0.08
N ASP A 56 1.34 -29.43 0.23
CA ASP A 56 1.94 -30.06 1.40
C ASP A 56 3.47 -30.15 1.27
N SER A 57 3.99 -30.43 0.07
CA SER A 57 5.42 -30.38 -0.22
C SER A 57 5.98 -28.98 0.06
N ILE A 58 5.39 -27.95 -0.53
CA ILE A 58 5.84 -26.56 -0.36
C ILE A 58 5.76 -26.13 1.10
N ARG A 59 4.63 -26.38 1.80
CA ARG A 59 4.49 -26.06 3.23
C ARG A 59 5.59 -26.71 4.08
N SER A 60 5.81 -28.00 3.88
CA SER A 60 6.79 -28.76 4.66
C SER A 60 8.21 -28.22 4.47
N ARG A 61 8.58 -27.88 3.24
CA ARG A 61 9.89 -27.32 2.90
C ARG A 61 10.07 -25.91 3.49
N LEU A 62 9.08 -25.03 3.35
CA LEU A 62 9.13 -23.68 3.89
C LEU A 62 9.13 -23.65 5.43
N ILE A 63 8.33 -24.52 6.08
CA ILE A 63 8.35 -24.68 7.55
C ILE A 63 9.69 -25.26 8.01
N GLY A 64 10.28 -26.14 7.22
CA GLY A 64 11.62 -26.70 7.47
C GLY A 64 12.76 -25.69 7.33
N GLY A 65 12.47 -24.47 6.89
CA GLY A 65 13.45 -23.38 6.73
C GLY A 65 14.25 -23.46 5.44
N GLU A 66 13.77 -24.20 4.45
CA GLU A 66 14.40 -24.22 3.13
C GLU A 66 14.27 -22.84 2.45
N ASP A 67 15.26 -22.50 1.63
CA ASP A 67 15.31 -21.21 0.94
C ASP A 67 14.12 -21.06 -0.01
N PHE A 68 13.46 -19.89 0.07
CA PHE A 68 12.24 -19.60 -0.70
C PHE A 68 12.48 -19.67 -2.21
N ASP A 69 13.64 -19.22 -2.69
CA ASP A 69 13.94 -19.24 -4.13
C ASP A 69 14.18 -20.65 -4.63
N VAL A 70 14.80 -21.51 -3.81
CA VAL A 70 14.96 -22.94 -4.15
C VAL A 70 13.60 -23.60 -4.30
N VAL A 71 12.72 -23.44 -3.30
CA VAL A 71 11.37 -24.00 -3.36
C VAL A 71 10.58 -23.41 -4.53
N SER A 72 10.69 -22.12 -4.78
CA SER A 72 10.02 -21.44 -5.90
C SER A 72 10.46 -21.98 -7.26
N ASN A 73 11.76 -22.22 -7.44
CA ASN A 73 12.30 -22.71 -8.70
C ASN A 73 11.94 -24.17 -8.98
N GLU A 74 11.84 -25.00 -7.95
CA GLU A 74 11.56 -26.42 -8.09
C GLU A 74 10.06 -26.75 -8.14
N GLU A 75 9.25 -26.04 -7.35
CA GLU A 75 7.82 -26.31 -7.20
C GLU A 75 6.92 -25.28 -7.90
N GLY A 76 7.39 -24.03 -8.04
CA GLY A 76 6.58 -22.94 -8.56
C GLY A 76 6.25 -23.08 -10.05
N ASP A 77 5.04 -22.70 -10.41
CA ASP A 77 4.63 -22.52 -11.81
C ASP A 77 4.93 -21.10 -12.28
N LYS A 78 5.09 -20.95 -13.59
CA LYS A 78 5.30 -19.62 -14.17
C LYS A 78 4.03 -18.78 -14.06
N TYR A 79 4.19 -17.54 -13.61
CA TYR A 79 3.14 -16.52 -13.59
C TYR A 79 3.64 -15.21 -14.18
N LEU A 80 2.89 -14.64 -15.10
CA LEU A 80 3.23 -13.38 -15.76
C LEU A 80 2.18 -12.30 -15.46
N PRO A 81 2.61 -11.05 -15.21
CA PRO A 81 3.99 -10.59 -15.12
C PRO A 81 4.69 -11.04 -13.83
N GLU A 82 6.00 -11.30 -13.90
CA GLU A 82 6.81 -11.58 -12.72
C GLU A 82 6.96 -10.32 -11.85
N ILE A 83 6.94 -10.51 -10.53
CA ILE A 83 7.18 -9.41 -9.59
C ILE A 83 8.67 -9.04 -9.65
N PRO A 84 9.03 -7.80 -10.00
CA PRO A 84 10.43 -7.40 -10.04
C PRO A 84 11.04 -7.37 -8.63
N ASP A 85 12.32 -7.73 -8.53
CA ASP A 85 13.08 -7.74 -7.27
C ASP A 85 13.48 -6.31 -6.87
N THR A 86 12.50 -5.50 -6.50
CA THR A 86 12.66 -4.10 -6.06
C THR A 86 11.54 -3.70 -5.11
N PHE A 87 11.72 -2.57 -4.45
CA PHE A 87 10.67 -1.98 -3.62
C PHE A 87 9.52 -1.43 -4.47
N LEU A 88 8.31 -1.91 -4.21
CA LEU A 88 7.10 -1.50 -4.91
C LEU A 88 6.04 -0.98 -3.93
N PRO A 89 5.45 0.20 -4.19
CA PRO A 89 4.29 0.67 -3.44
C PRO A 89 3.04 -0.14 -3.80
N GLU A 90 2.04 -0.11 -2.91
CA GLU A 90 0.77 -0.84 -3.07
C GLU A 90 0.15 -0.71 -4.46
N ARG A 91 0.11 0.52 -4.98
CA ARG A 91 -0.46 0.79 -6.31
C ARG A 91 0.24 0.01 -7.41
N LYS A 92 1.58 -0.12 -7.32
CA LYS A 92 2.35 -0.85 -8.32
C LYS A 92 2.24 -2.37 -8.16
N LEU A 93 2.15 -2.87 -6.93
CA LEU A 93 1.95 -4.29 -6.69
C LEU A 93 0.65 -4.83 -7.32
N LYS A 94 -0.38 -4.00 -7.43
CA LYS A 94 -1.65 -4.34 -8.11
C LYS A 94 -1.50 -4.59 -9.63
N ASP A 95 -0.41 -4.16 -10.23
CA ASP A 95 -0.10 -4.47 -11.63
C ASP A 95 0.44 -5.91 -11.81
N TYR A 96 0.88 -6.56 -10.71
CA TYR A 96 1.54 -7.86 -10.72
C TYR A 96 0.76 -8.96 -10.02
N MET A 97 -0.22 -8.62 -9.17
CA MET A 97 -0.93 -9.61 -8.38
C MET A 97 -2.35 -9.15 -8.01
N ASP A 98 -3.19 -10.12 -7.67
CA ASP A 98 -4.56 -9.90 -7.21
C ASP A 98 -4.59 -8.99 -5.96
N PRO A 99 -5.59 -8.10 -5.81
CA PRO A 99 -5.77 -7.25 -4.63
C PRO A 99 -5.78 -8.01 -3.30
N VAL A 100 -6.26 -9.26 -3.26
CA VAL A 100 -6.23 -10.08 -2.05
C VAL A 100 -4.80 -10.43 -1.63
N LEU A 101 -3.92 -10.71 -2.60
CA LEU A 101 -2.51 -10.97 -2.35
C LEU A 101 -1.80 -9.70 -1.85
N VAL A 102 -2.08 -8.56 -2.49
CA VAL A 102 -1.52 -7.26 -2.06
C VAL A 102 -1.88 -6.97 -0.61
N LYS A 103 -3.15 -7.13 -0.24
CA LYS A 103 -3.62 -6.94 1.14
C LYS A 103 -2.88 -7.84 2.14
N ASN A 104 -2.71 -9.11 1.81
CA ASN A 104 -1.98 -10.06 2.67
C ASN A 104 -0.50 -9.68 2.78
N ALA A 105 0.14 -9.27 1.68
CA ALA A 105 1.53 -8.83 1.68
C ALA A 105 1.80 -7.65 2.64
N PHE A 106 0.89 -6.67 2.69
CA PHE A 106 1.01 -5.50 3.58
C PHE A 106 0.84 -5.83 5.07
N ASN A 107 0.28 -6.99 5.41
CA ASN A 107 0.15 -7.48 6.78
C ASN A 107 1.38 -8.28 7.27
N LEU A 108 2.29 -8.64 6.36
CA LEU A 108 3.50 -9.36 6.70
C LEU A 108 4.52 -8.46 7.41
N LYS A 109 5.36 -9.11 8.21
CA LYS A 109 6.61 -8.55 8.72
C LYS A 109 7.76 -9.00 7.82
N ASP A 110 8.85 -8.24 7.83
CA ASP A 110 10.05 -8.57 7.09
C ASP A 110 10.55 -9.99 7.44
N GLY A 111 10.88 -10.77 6.44
CA GLY A 111 11.26 -12.18 6.57
C GLY A 111 10.11 -13.16 6.76
N GLN A 112 8.86 -12.72 6.75
CA GLN A 112 7.69 -13.58 6.95
C GLN A 112 7.15 -14.12 5.62
N ILE A 113 6.68 -15.37 5.66
CA ILE A 113 5.99 -16.05 4.55
C ILE A 113 4.52 -16.23 4.91
N THR A 114 3.60 -16.08 3.94
CA THR A 114 2.18 -16.41 4.15
C THR A 114 1.95 -17.92 4.17
N SER A 115 0.82 -18.35 4.73
CA SER A 115 0.21 -19.61 4.29
C SER A 115 -0.21 -19.49 2.81
N GLU A 116 -0.66 -20.58 2.23
CA GLU A 116 -1.24 -20.53 0.88
C GLU A 116 -2.45 -19.59 0.83
N ILE A 117 -2.51 -18.80 -0.22
CA ILE A 117 -3.62 -17.90 -0.52
C ILE A 117 -4.22 -18.33 -1.85
N GLU A 118 -5.48 -18.74 -1.82
CA GLU A 118 -6.22 -19.10 -3.03
C GLU A 118 -6.68 -17.84 -3.75
N THR A 119 -6.51 -17.84 -5.07
CA THR A 119 -7.02 -16.82 -6.00
C THR A 119 -7.81 -17.49 -7.11
N LYS A 120 -8.34 -16.74 -8.07
CA LYS A 120 -9.07 -17.30 -9.22
C LYS A 120 -8.19 -18.15 -10.14
N GLU A 121 -6.88 -17.99 -10.08
CA GLU A 121 -5.92 -18.59 -11.02
C GLU A 121 -5.13 -19.74 -10.39
N GLY A 122 -5.10 -19.83 -9.06
CA GLY A 122 -4.32 -20.84 -8.35
C GLY A 122 -4.00 -20.43 -6.92
N TYR A 123 -3.05 -21.16 -6.33
CA TYR A 123 -2.56 -20.91 -4.98
C TYR A 123 -1.27 -20.08 -5.01
N ASN A 124 -1.08 -19.26 -4.00
CA ASN A 124 0.07 -18.37 -3.90
C ASN A 124 0.65 -18.41 -2.50
N PHE A 125 1.98 -18.42 -2.40
CA PHE A 125 2.73 -18.12 -1.19
C PHE A 125 3.50 -16.83 -1.42
N LEU A 126 3.45 -15.92 -0.47
CA LEU A 126 4.18 -14.66 -0.53
C LEU A 126 5.26 -14.62 0.54
N TYR A 127 6.42 -14.14 0.17
CA TYR A 127 7.53 -13.88 1.08
C TYR A 127 7.86 -12.39 1.05
N LEU A 128 7.70 -11.72 2.20
CA LEU A 128 8.16 -10.35 2.36
C LEU A 128 9.65 -10.36 2.70
N VAL A 129 10.47 -10.05 1.71
CA VAL A 129 11.92 -9.96 1.89
C VAL A 129 12.25 -8.80 2.81
N GLU A 130 11.71 -7.62 2.50
CA GLU A 130 11.98 -6.38 3.22
C GLU A 130 10.88 -5.36 2.93
N SER A 131 10.62 -4.48 3.90
CA SER A 131 9.71 -3.35 3.72
C SER A 131 10.42 -2.04 3.98
N GLU A 132 10.20 -1.07 3.12
CA GLU A 132 10.68 0.30 3.29
C GLU A 132 9.53 1.21 3.70
N LYS A 133 9.69 1.89 4.83
CA LYS A 133 8.82 2.99 5.24
C LYS A 133 9.50 4.29 4.83
N GLY A 134 8.79 5.10 4.07
CA GLY A 134 9.30 6.41 3.75
C GLY A 134 9.49 7.25 5.03
N GLU A 135 10.64 7.91 5.13
CA GLU A 135 10.88 8.88 6.20
C GLU A 135 10.18 10.20 5.87
N PRO A 136 9.79 10.98 6.91
CA PRO A 136 9.22 12.30 6.68
C PRO A 136 10.20 13.18 5.93
N LEU A 137 9.76 13.81 4.85
CA LEU A 137 10.57 14.81 4.16
C LEU A 137 10.56 16.12 4.95
N PRO A 138 11.61 16.96 4.85
CA PRO A 138 11.59 18.27 5.48
C PRO A 138 10.39 19.10 5.06
N PHE A 139 9.80 19.88 5.97
CA PHE A 139 8.63 20.72 5.69
C PHE A 139 8.84 21.62 4.47
N ILE A 140 10.05 22.16 4.29
CA ILE A 140 10.37 23.05 3.17
C ILE A 140 10.10 22.39 1.80
N ASP A 141 10.39 21.09 1.70
CA ASP A 141 10.20 20.31 0.46
C ASP A 141 8.72 19.93 0.26
N MET A 142 7.97 19.89 1.35
CA MET A 142 6.55 19.50 1.36
C MET A 142 5.58 20.67 1.38
N LYS A 143 6.06 21.92 1.57
CA LYS A 143 5.26 23.11 1.82
C LYS A 143 4.10 23.30 0.84
N SER A 144 4.35 23.12 -0.46
CA SER A 144 3.31 23.26 -1.50
C SER A 144 2.22 22.21 -1.34
N LYS A 145 2.59 20.95 -1.06
CA LYS A 145 1.64 19.84 -0.85
C LYS A 145 0.86 20.02 0.45
N VAL A 146 1.55 20.46 1.51
CA VAL A 146 0.94 20.77 2.82
C VAL A 146 -0.10 21.89 2.68
N LYS A 147 0.24 22.98 1.98
CA LYS A 147 -0.67 24.10 1.71
C LYS A 147 -1.92 23.63 0.97
N GLY A 148 -1.76 22.84 -0.09
CA GLY A 148 -2.88 22.29 -0.85
C GLY A 148 -3.83 21.44 0.01
N GLU A 149 -3.29 20.55 0.84
CA GLU A 149 -4.08 19.69 1.73
C GLU A 149 -4.75 20.49 2.86
N TYR A 150 -4.07 21.48 3.42
CA TYR A 150 -4.63 22.37 4.43
C TYR A 150 -5.86 23.11 3.89
N ILE A 151 -5.74 23.75 2.71
CA ILE A 151 -6.84 24.47 2.06
C ILE A 151 -7.99 23.50 1.78
N ARG A 152 -7.72 22.32 1.20
CA ARG A 152 -8.74 21.32 0.91
C ARG A 152 -9.55 20.94 2.15
N ARG A 153 -8.89 20.69 3.30
CA ARG A 153 -9.59 20.35 4.55
C ARG A 153 -10.40 21.52 5.11
N LYS A 154 -9.91 22.74 4.97
CA LYS A 154 -10.64 23.94 5.39
C LYS A 154 -11.90 24.15 4.56
N ASP A 155 -11.83 23.92 3.25
CA ASP A 155 -12.98 24.03 2.35
C ASP A 155 -14.03 22.93 2.67
N GLU A 156 -13.58 21.70 2.94
CA GLU A 156 -14.47 20.61 3.36
C GLU A 156 -15.18 20.94 4.69
N GLU A 157 -14.44 21.46 5.67
CA GLU A 157 -15.00 21.89 6.97
C GLU A 157 -16.03 23.00 6.80
N ALA A 158 -15.73 24.01 5.99
CA ALA A 158 -16.64 25.11 5.69
C ALA A 158 -17.93 24.62 5.01
N LEU A 159 -17.79 23.69 4.04
CA LEU A 159 -18.94 23.09 3.35
C LEU A 159 -19.83 22.29 4.33
N LEU A 160 -19.23 21.47 5.18
CA LEU A 160 -19.96 20.69 6.19
C LEU A 160 -20.70 21.59 7.19
N ASN A 161 -20.06 22.67 7.62
CA ASN A 161 -20.67 23.66 8.51
C ASN A 161 -21.87 24.36 7.83
N TYR A 162 -21.75 24.74 6.57
CA TYR A 162 -22.83 25.33 5.78
C TYR A 162 -24.00 24.35 5.59
N LEU A 163 -23.74 23.09 5.24
CA LEU A 163 -24.79 22.08 5.10
C LEU A 163 -25.49 21.80 6.43
N THR A 164 -24.75 21.81 7.54
CA THR A 164 -25.29 21.62 8.88
C THR A 164 -26.20 22.81 9.28
N TRP A 165 -25.80 24.03 8.95
CA TRP A 165 -26.61 25.21 9.18
C TRP A 165 -27.89 25.17 8.35
N LEU A 166 -27.84 24.76 7.07
CA LEU A 166 -29.03 24.59 6.22
C LEU A 166 -30.05 23.60 6.79
N ARG A 167 -29.58 22.49 7.39
CA ARG A 167 -30.46 21.48 7.99
C ARG A 167 -31.15 21.89 9.26
N LYS A 168 -30.67 22.96 9.91
CA LYS A 168 -31.25 23.49 11.16
C LYS A 168 -32.32 24.61 10.89
N LYS A 169 -32.51 25.02 9.66
CA LYS A 169 -33.54 25.93 9.23
C LYS A 169 -34.79 25.19 8.74
#